data_b6a959fcc82eaeaa4ab45bde851058b5
#
_entry.id   b6a959fcc82eaeaa4ab45bde851058b5
#
_cell.length_a   1.000
_cell.length_b   1.000
_cell.length_c   1.000
_cell.angle_alpha   90.00
_cell.angle_beta   90.00
_cell.angle_gamma   90.00
#
_symmetry.space_group_name_H-M   'P 1'
#
loop_
_entity.id
_entity.type
_entity.pdbx_description
1 polymer ?
#
loop_
_entity_poly.entity_id
_entity_poly.type
_entity_poly.pdbx_seq_one_letter_code
_entity_poly.pdbx_strand_id
1 'polypeptide(L)'
;MRKTAFLIACGAVALLATGAFAQDRNWDRRDDRHDRRDDRYDRRGDRGGEVILFEHDGFRGEARPLRGDVPDLSRLGFNDRVSSMRISRGAWEFCEHAYYEGKCWRYDYDAASLPKKQNDRYSSVRRVR
;
A
#
# COMPACT_ATOMS: atom_id res chain seq x y z
N MET A 1 71.88 21.51 8.69
CA MET A 1 71.42 22.05 8.38
C MET A 1 70.36 21.81 7.78
N ARG A 2 69.43 21.66 7.81
CA ARG A 2 68.60 21.46 7.40
C ARG A 2 67.52 21.33 7.57
N LYS A 3 66.72 21.40 7.57
CA LYS A 3 65.81 21.35 7.50
C LYS A 3 64.76 21.48 7.26
N THR A 4 64.00 21.42 7.02
CA THR A 4 63.11 21.29 6.94
C THR A 4 62.10 21.17 6.55
N ALA A 5 61.17 21.32 6.51
CA ALA A 5 60.29 21.35 6.03
C ALA A 5 59.26 20.66 6.04
N PHE A 6 58.51 20.58 6.37
CA PHE A 6 57.60 20.01 6.44
C PHE A 6 56.46 20.31 6.64
N LEU A 7 55.72 20.24 6.56
CA LEU A 7 54.78 20.43 7.02
C LEU A 7 53.79 20.87 6.44
N ILE A 8 53.15 20.44 5.74
CA ILE A 8 52.23 20.92 5.15
C ILE A 8 51.29 20.08 4.68
N ALA A 9 50.80 19.29 5.13
CA ALA A 9 49.95 18.39 4.56
C ALA A 9 48.66 18.21 5.26
N CYS A 10 48.40 18.94 6.26
CA CYS A 10 47.25 18.66 7.10
C CYS A 10 45.98 19.38 6.75
N GLY A 11 46.01 20.25 5.78
CA GLY A 11 44.85 21.12 5.53
C GLY A 11 43.80 20.60 4.57
N ALA A 12 44.16 19.62 3.78
CA ALA A 12 43.32 19.24 2.68
C ALA A 12 42.25 18.18 3.01
N VAL A 13 42.44 17.46 4.07
CA VAL A 13 41.59 16.31 4.38
C VAL A 13 40.27 16.72 5.02
N ALA A 14 40.28 17.84 5.71
CA ALA A 14 39.06 18.28 6.42
C ALA A 14 37.96 18.77 5.51
N LEU A 15 38.28 19.20 4.32
CA LEU A 15 37.28 19.72 3.37
C LEU A 15 36.49 18.64 2.66
N LEU A 16 37.00 17.44 2.61
CA LEU A 16 36.30 16.36 1.95
C LEU A 16 35.18 15.75 2.82
N ALA A 17 35.31 15.86 4.10
CA ALA A 17 34.31 15.33 5.02
C ALA A 17 33.02 16.13 5.05
N THR A 18 33.08 17.41 4.79
CA THR A 18 31.88 18.27 4.81
C THR A 18 31.00 18.10 3.58
N GLY A 19 31.56 17.64 2.47
CA GLY A 19 30.79 17.37 1.28
C GLY A 19 29.92 16.13 1.37
N ALA A 20 30.35 15.14 2.12
CA ALA A 20 29.60 13.91 2.28
C ALA A 20 28.35 14.09 3.14
N PHE A 21 28.40 14.93 4.14
CA PHE A 21 27.24 15.20 5.00
C PHE A 21 26.12 15.97 4.28
N ALA A 22 26.45 16.79 3.30
CA ALA A 22 25.45 17.53 2.54
C ALA A 22 24.66 16.63 1.56
N GLN A 23 25.23 15.53 1.12
CA GLN A 23 24.55 14.57 0.25
C GLN A 23 23.58 13.68 1.02
N ASP A 24 23.92 13.30 2.24
CA ASP A 24 23.03 12.46 3.05
C ASP A 24 21.72 13.17 3.42
N ARG A 25 21.78 14.46 3.62
CA ARG A 25 20.57 15.26 3.92
C ARG A 25 19.59 15.35 2.76
N ASN A 26 20.05 15.15 1.54
CA ASN A 26 19.17 15.16 0.39
C ASN A 26 18.44 13.83 0.16
N TRP A 27 19.02 12.73 0.63
CA TRP A 27 18.37 11.43 0.55
C TRP A 27 17.20 11.31 1.51
N ASP A 28 17.38 11.79 2.73
CA ASP A 28 16.33 11.75 3.74
C ASP A 28 15.09 12.56 3.34
N ARG A 29 15.28 13.64 2.58
CA ARG A 29 14.15 14.46 2.10
C ARG A 29 13.36 13.83 0.96
N ARG A 30 13.93 12.88 0.25
CA ARG A 30 13.22 12.19 -0.83
C ARG A 30 12.37 11.04 -0.30
N ASP A 31 12.85 10.38 0.71
CA ASP A 31 12.11 9.29 1.33
C ASP A 31 10.87 9.78 2.09
N ASP A 32 10.98 10.93 2.76
CA ASP A 32 9.84 11.56 3.43
C ASP A 32 8.69 11.96 2.48
N ARG A 33 8.98 12.13 1.20
CA ARG A 33 7.94 12.48 0.22
C ARG A 33 7.21 11.26 -0.33
N HIS A 34 7.83 10.10 -0.32
CA HIS A 34 7.17 8.86 -0.72
C HIS A 34 6.22 8.38 0.37
N ASP A 35 6.66 8.42 1.61
CA ASP A 35 5.82 8.04 2.74
C ASP A 35 4.59 8.93 2.89
N ARG A 36 4.73 10.23 2.61
CA ARG A 36 3.59 11.17 2.65
C ARG A 36 2.58 10.99 1.53
N ARG A 37 2.94 10.35 0.43
CA ARG A 37 1.99 10.05 -0.65
C ARG A 37 1.18 8.81 -0.35
N ASP A 38 1.79 7.83 0.28
CA ASP A 38 1.09 6.62 0.68
C ASP A 38 0.11 6.91 1.83
N ASP A 39 0.49 7.75 2.80
CA ASP A 39 -0.39 8.21 3.86
C ASP A 39 -1.61 9.00 3.35
N ARG A 40 -1.47 9.70 2.23
CA ARG A 40 -2.59 10.44 1.63
C ARG A 40 -3.54 9.53 0.87
N TYR A 41 -3.05 8.43 0.35
CA TYR A 41 -3.89 7.45 -0.30
C TYR A 41 -4.72 6.70 0.73
N ASP A 42 -4.11 6.32 1.83
CA ASP A 42 -4.81 5.69 2.95
C ASP A 42 -5.87 6.61 3.57
N ARG A 43 -5.58 7.90 3.71
CA ARG A 43 -6.54 8.87 4.27
C ARG A 43 -7.70 9.22 3.34
N ARG A 44 -7.54 9.10 2.04
CA ARG A 44 -8.64 9.32 1.09
C ARG A 44 -9.50 8.07 0.90
N GLY A 45 -8.94 6.89 1.03
CA GLY A 45 -9.67 5.63 1.05
C GLY A 45 -10.55 5.49 2.29
N ASP A 46 -10.07 5.99 3.41
CA ASP A 46 -10.76 5.88 4.70
C ASP A 46 -11.97 6.83 4.85
N ARG A 47 -12.09 7.84 4.01
CA ARG A 47 -13.18 8.82 4.10
C ARG A 47 -14.51 8.36 3.54
N GLY A 48 -14.61 7.17 3.02
CA GLY A 48 -15.86 6.82 2.38
C GLY A 48 -16.18 5.37 2.13
N GLY A 49 -15.27 4.45 2.31
CA GLY A 49 -15.52 3.04 2.10
C GLY A 49 -15.42 2.25 3.38
N GLU A 50 -16.35 1.35 3.61
CA GLU A 50 -16.28 0.39 4.70
C GLU A 50 -15.39 -0.81 4.35
N VAL A 51 -15.19 -1.04 3.06
CA VAL A 51 -14.27 -2.05 2.53
C VAL A 51 -13.54 -1.50 1.32
N ILE A 52 -12.25 -1.79 1.19
CA ILE A 52 -11.46 -1.45 0.02
C ILE A 52 -10.88 -2.72 -0.56
N LEU A 53 -11.18 -2.99 -1.82
CA LEU A 53 -10.64 -4.11 -2.58
C LEU A 53 -9.37 -3.68 -3.31
N PHE A 54 -8.37 -4.57 -3.38
CA PHE A 54 -7.11 -4.35 -4.09
C PHE A 54 -6.84 -5.47 -5.08
N GLU A 55 -6.30 -5.09 -6.23
CA GLU A 55 -5.97 -6.00 -7.31
C GLU A 55 -4.80 -6.94 -7.00
N HIS A 56 -3.85 -6.49 -6.20
CA HIS A 56 -2.65 -7.25 -5.84
C HIS A 56 -2.54 -7.49 -4.34
N ASP A 57 -1.74 -8.48 -3.98
CA ASP A 57 -1.41 -8.76 -2.59
C ASP A 57 -0.72 -7.57 -1.92
N GLY A 58 -0.86 -7.47 -0.61
CA GLY A 58 -0.23 -6.43 0.19
C GLY A 58 -0.83 -5.04 -0.05
N PHE A 59 -2.12 -4.99 -0.36
CA PHE A 59 -2.86 -3.73 -0.57
C PHE A 59 -2.28 -2.88 -1.70
N ARG A 60 -1.91 -3.52 -2.79
CA ARG A 60 -1.30 -2.88 -3.96
C ARG A 60 -2.17 -3.02 -5.20
N GLY A 61 -1.81 -2.26 -6.23
CA GLY A 61 -2.53 -2.23 -7.49
C GLY A 61 -3.75 -1.33 -7.45
N GLU A 62 -4.68 -1.56 -8.34
CA GLU A 62 -5.93 -0.81 -8.39
C GLU A 62 -6.75 -1.03 -7.11
N ALA A 63 -7.25 0.04 -6.54
CA ALA A 63 -8.06 0.02 -5.33
C ALA A 63 -9.50 0.43 -5.64
N ARG A 64 -10.46 -0.30 -5.07
CA ARG A 64 -11.88 -0.02 -5.24
C ARG A 64 -12.57 0.06 -3.89
N PRO A 65 -12.87 1.26 -3.40
CA PRO A 65 -13.62 1.43 -2.17
C PRO A 65 -15.10 1.12 -2.39
N LEU A 66 -15.69 0.35 -1.47
CA LEU A 66 -17.10 -0.02 -1.46
C LEU A 66 -17.77 0.51 -0.19
N ARG A 67 -18.92 1.10 -0.33
CA ARG A 67 -19.71 1.65 0.77
C ARG A 67 -20.95 0.84 1.12
N GLY A 68 -21.30 -0.11 0.28
CA GLY A 68 -22.49 -0.93 0.43
C GLY A 68 -22.40 -2.20 -0.37
N ASP A 69 -23.51 -2.91 -0.47
CA ASP A 69 -23.59 -4.15 -1.18
C ASP A 69 -23.37 -3.96 -2.68
N VAL A 70 -22.59 -4.84 -3.28
CA VAL A 70 -22.31 -4.86 -4.71
C VAL A 70 -22.72 -6.23 -5.25
N PRO A 71 -23.86 -6.34 -5.90
CA PRO A 71 -24.33 -7.63 -6.43
C PRO A 71 -23.54 -8.14 -7.62
N ASP A 72 -22.81 -7.26 -8.28
CA ASP A 72 -22.02 -7.62 -9.45
C ASP A 72 -20.78 -6.72 -9.57
N LEU A 73 -19.61 -7.26 -9.24
CA LEU A 73 -18.32 -6.55 -9.30
C LEU A 73 -17.89 -6.26 -10.75
N SER A 74 -18.45 -6.94 -11.73
CA SER A 74 -18.15 -6.66 -13.14
C SER A 74 -18.57 -5.25 -13.56
N ARG A 75 -19.58 -4.69 -12.92
CA ARG A 75 -20.03 -3.31 -13.13
C ARG A 75 -19.00 -2.27 -12.71
N LEU A 76 -18.12 -2.65 -11.78
CA LEU A 76 -17.02 -1.82 -11.33
C LEU A 76 -15.70 -2.14 -12.03
N GLY A 77 -15.70 -3.09 -12.97
CA GLY A 77 -14.49 -3.59 -13.62
C GLY A 77 -13.58 -4.36 -12.68
N PHE A 78 -14.11 -4.93 -11.60
CA PHE A 78 -13.31 -5.57 -10.55
C PHE A 78 -13.67 -7.04 -10.31
N ASN A 79 -14.37 -7.64 -11.25
CA ASN A 79 -14.73 -9.05 -11.21
C ASN A 79 -13.48 -9.94 -11.31
N ASP A 80 -13.38 -10.96 -10.47
CA ASP A 80 -12.27 -11.91 -10.44
C ASP A 80 -10.87 -11.27 -10.35
N ARG A 81 -10.76 -10.13 -9.69
CA ARG A 81 -9.49 -9.36 -9.58
C ARG A 81 -9.07 -9.03 -8.16
N VAL A 82 -9.72 -9.56 -7.17
CA VAL A 82 -9.45 -9.24 -5.77
C VAL A 82 -8.36 -10.15 -5.21
N SER A 83 -7.25 -9.59 -4.78
CA SER A 83 -6.14 -10.31 -4.13
C SER A 83 -5.91 -9.93 -2.68
N SER A 84 -6.31 -8.72 -2.29
CA SER A 84 -6.27 -8.25 -0.89
C SER A 84 -7.41 -7.27 -0.61
N MET A 85 -7.71 -7.05 0.67
CA MET A 85 -8.78 -6.16 1.09
C MET A 85 -8.52 -5.55 2.45
N ARG A 86 -8.98 -4.31 2.65
CA ARG A 86 -9.06 -3.66 3.95
C ARG A 86 -10.50 -3.46 4.36
N ILE A 87 -10.82 -3.80 5.59
CA ILE A 87 -12.15 -3.67 6.16
C ILE A 87 -12.09 -2.70 7.34
N SER A 88 -12.67 -1.52 7.17
CA SER A 88 -12.68 -0.51 8.23
C SER A 88 -13.85 -0.68 9.20
N ARG A 89 -14.96 -1.24 8.72
CA ARG A 89 -16.17 -1.42 9.53
C ARG A 89 -16.99 -2.61 9.09
N GLY A 90 -17.54 -3.32 10.07
CA GLY A 90 -18.53 -4.38 9.88
C GLY A 90 -17.93 -5.69 9.40
N ALA A 91 -18.81 -6.61 9.11
CA ALA A 91 -18.47 -7.87 8.48
C ALA A 91 -19.00 -7.90 7.05
N TRP A 92 -18.24 -8.50 6.16
CA TRP A 92 -18.54 -8.56 4.75
C TRP A 92 -18.44 -9.98 4.22
N GLU A 93 -19.32 -10.33 3.32
CA GLU A 93 -19.34 -11.61 2.66
C GLU A 93 -19.00 -11.44 1.18
N PHE A 94 -18.05 -12.24 0.72
CA PHE A 94 -17.52 -12.23 -0.63
C PHE A 94 -17.90 -13.53 -1.32
N CYS A 95 -18.60 -13.47 -2.45
CA CYS A 95 -19.13 -14.63 -3.14
C CYS A 95 -18.52 -14.81 -4.54
N GLU A 96 -18.38 -16.07 -4.96
CA GLU A 96 -17.79 -16.44 -6.26
C GLU A 96 -18.58 -15.94 -7.46
N HIS A 97 -19.90 -15.92 -7.34
CA HIS A 97 -20.78 -15.53 -8.44
C HIS A 97 -21.51 -14.24 -8.12
N ALA A 98 -22.01 -13.59 -9.17
CA ALA A 98 -22.85 -12.43 -9.04
C ALA A 98 -24.12 -12.76 -8.25
N TYR A 99 -24.74 -11.74 -7.67
CA TYR A 99 -25.96 -11.84 -6.88
C TYR A 99 -25.84 -12.75 -5.65
N TYR A 100 -24.63 -12.82 -5.08
CA TYR A 100 -24.34 -13.55 -3.84
C TYR A 100 -24.52 -15.06 -3.95
N GLU A 101 -24.33 -15.56 -5.14
CA GLU A 101 -24.44 -16.99 -5.43
C GLU A 101 -23.08 -17.68 -5.37
N GLY A 102 -23.11 -19.00 -5.32
CA GLY A 102 -21.92 -19.81 -5.23
C GLY A 102 -21.37 -19.87 -3.82
N LYS A 103 -20.07 -20.10 -3.72
CA LYS A 103 -19.38 -20.18 -2.45
C LYS A 103 -19.08 -18.78 -1.93
N CYS A 104 -19.36 -18.53 -0.65
CA CYS A 104 -19.15 -17.25 -0.03
C CYS A 104 -18.23 -17.38 1.20
N TRP A 105 -17.43 -16.36 1.46
CA TRP A 105 -16.54 -16.26 2.61
C TRP A 105 -16.76 -14.95 3.35
N ARG A 106 -16.75 -15.02 4.66
CA ARG A 106 -16.96 -13.87 5.53
C ARG A 106 -15.62 -13.33 6.02
N TYR A 107 -15.48 -12.00 5.98
CA TYR A 107 -14.34 -11.27 6.52
C TYR A 107 -14.80 -10.08 7.36
N ASP A 108 -14.18 -9.91 8.52
CA ASP A 108 -14.35 -8.75 9.39
C ASP A 108 -12.99 -8.12 9.77
N TYR A 109 -11.95 -8.49 9.06
CA TYR A 109 -10.57 -8.05 9.27
C TYR A 109 -9.86 -7.83 7.93
N ASP A 110 -8.75 -7.08 7.98
CA ASP A 110 -7.91 -6.85 6.80
C ASP A 110 -7.23 -8.14 6.36
N ALA A 111 -7.27 -8.42 5.08
CA ALA A 111 -6.60 -9.56 4.46
C ALA A 111 -5.56 -9.06 3.46
N ALA A 112 -4.29 -9.11 3.83
CA ALA A 112 -3.18 -8.69 2.98
C ALA A 112 -2.92 -9.65 1.81
N SER A 113 -3.34 -10.90 1.93
CA SER A 113 -3.25 -11.92 0.90
C SER A 113 -4.39 -12.90 1.05
N LEU A 114 -5.10 -13.15 -0.03
CA LEU A 114 -6.16 -14.16 -0.04
C LEU A 114 -5.61 -15.56 -0.29
N PRO A 115 -6.21 -16.61 0.30
CA PRO A 115 -5.85 -17.98 -0.04
C PRO A 115 -6.00 -18.23 -1.54
N LYS A 116 -5.17 -19.09 -2.11
CA LYS A 116 -5.18 -19.41 -3.56
C LYS A 116 -6.55 -19.80 -4.10
N LYS A 117 -7.38 -20.43 -3.29
CA LYS A 117 -8.74 -20.85 -3.66
C LYS A 117 -9.74 -19.70 -3.71
N GLN A 118 -9.38 -18.54 -3.19
CA GLN A 118 -10.25 -17.37 -3.09
C GLN A 118 -9.71 -16.19 -3.91
N ASN A 119 -8.42 -16.22 -4.23
CA ASN A 119 -7.77 -15.17 -4.99
C ASN A 119 -8.38 -15.08 -6.40
N ASP A 120 -8.68 -13.86 -6.84
CA ASP A 120 -9.25 -13.56 -8.16
C ASP A 120 -10.55 -14.34 -8.49
N ARG A 121 -11.40 -14.55 -7.49
CA ARG A 121 -12.65 -15.32 -7.68
C ARG A 121 -13.92 -14.64 -7.24
N TYR A 122 -13.84 -13.46 -6.66
CA TYR A 122 -15.03 -12.79 -6.17
C TYR A 122 -15.76 -12.03 -7.25
N SER A 123 -17.06 -12.23 -7.33
CA SER A 123 -17.96 -11.55 -8.27
C SER A 123 -19.03 -10.71 -7.59
N SER A 124 -19.28 -10.91 -6.30
CA SER A 124 -20.22 -10.10 -5.53
C SER A 124 -19.77 -9.96 -4.06
N VAL A 125 -20.19 -8.87 -3.44
CA VAL A 125 -19.84 -8.52 -2.05
C VAL A 125 -21.05 -7.93 -1.37
N ARG A 126 -21.33 -8.33 -0.16
CA ARG A 126 -22.39 -7.76 0.67
C ARG A 126 -21.97 -7.60 2.11
N ARG A 127 -22.58 -6.62 2.76
CA ARG A 127 -22.45 -6.46 4.20
C ARG A 127 -23.32 -7.48 4.93
N VAL A 128 -22.77 -8.08 5.96
CA VAL A 128 -23.50 -9.02 6.82
C VAL A 128 -23.45 -8.56 8.28
N ARG A 129 -24.43 -8.98 9.08
CA ARG A 129 -24.51 -8.65 10.52
C ARG A 129 -23.90 -9.74 11.37
#